data_2d563b6ca1ea0821463fb56237c7bfa2
#
_entry.id   2d563b6ca1ea0821463fb56237c7bfa2
#
_cell.length_a   1.000
_cell.length_b   1.000
_cell.length_c   1.000
_cell.angle_alpha   90.00
_cell.angle_beta   90.00
_cell.angle_gamma   90.00
#
_symmetry.space_group_name_H-M   'P 1'
#
loop_
_entity.id
_entity.type
_entity.pdbx_description
1 polymer ?
#
loop_
_entity_poly.entity_id
_entity_poly.type
_entity_poly.pdbx_seq_one_letter_code
_entity_poly.pdbx_strand_id
1 'polypeptide(L)'
;MAFSEDDIEATLDRHSKLTKKRGNWDSTWQDLAEIFLPNRATFTRRANEGQQITSRIYDSAPMLARRGLSSAIDGLLKPKTTQWFHIRPADDGFEADDEAKFWMEDAEKRLWRAIYNPKARFIERTGEVEDDLVVFGTGALFVGESTQGNRLLFKSYHLKRIYILEDSDGLIDTVHVVLSFSARQAAQKWGQDNLGEEVQEALKDDMDRDKEFQFLWVIKPRYDYDASMRDNKNFPWADYVIGMDDENLVYEGGFEEFPFAIPRWDTSTEELYGRSPAMLALPDGNTLQAMGKTLLVAGQRGVDPPLLAASDSIVGAIRTFPGGITYFDAE
;
A
#
# COMPACT_ATOMS: atom_id res chain seq x y z
N MET A 1 13.84 24.62 16.23
CA MET A 1 12.86 24.83 17.35
C MET A 1 12.28 23.49 17.74
N ALA A 2 11.90 23.28 19.00
CA ALA A 2 11.18 22.06 19.39
C ALA A 2 9.78 22.08 18.76
N PHE A 3 9.28 20.91 18.33
CA PHE A 3 7.95 20.76 17.75
C PHE A 3 6.88 21.08 18.83
N SER A 4 6.08 22.11 18.59
CA SER A 4 5.12 22.65 19.58
C SER A 4 3.74 21.97 19.47
N GLU A 5 2.86 22.20 20.46
CA GLU A 5 1.47 21.74 20.41
C GLU A 5 0.72 22.33 19.20
N ASP A 6 0.96 23.60 18.88
CA ASP A 6 0.39 24.27 17.71
C ASP A 6 0.82 23.60 16.39
N ASP A 7 2.06 23.07 16.33
CA ASP A 7 2.58 22.34 15.16
C ASP A 7 1.91 20.96 15.02
N ILE A 8 1.57 20.32 16.14
CA ILE A 8 0.84 19.04 16.16
C ILE A 8 -0.56 19.25 15.58
N GLU A 9 -1.33 20.22 16.11
CA GLU A 9 -2.67 20.54 15.66
C GLU A 9 -2.68 20.90 14.16
N ALA A 10 -1.76 21.79 13.74
CA ALA A 10 -1.61 22.17 12.34
C ALA A 10 -1.31 20.97 11.41
N THR A 11 -0.50 20.01 11.91
CA THR A 11 -0.15 18.80 11.15
C THR A 11 -1.31 17.84 11.03
N LEU A 12 -2.10 17.65 12.09
CA LEU A 12 -3.32 16.82 12.09
C LEU A 12 -4.41 17.44 11.20
N ASP A 13 -4.61 18.76 11.28
CA ASP A 13 -5.55 19.48 10.39
C ASP A 13 -5.11 19.35 8.92
N ARG A 14 -3.82 19.49 8.62
CA ARG A 14 -3.29 19.25 7.27
C ARG A 14 -3.57 17.82 6.81
N HIS A 15 -3.36 16.81 7.65
CA HIS A 15 -3.66 15.43 7.34
C HIS A 15 -5.16 15.23 7.05
N SER A 16 -6.05 15.83 7.85
CA SER A 16 -7.49 15.80 7.62
C SER A 16 -7.88 16.38 6.26
N LYS A 17 -7.28 17.52 5.87
CA LYS A 17 -7.48 18.12 4.53
C LYS A 17 -7.01 17.20 3.40
N LEU A 18 -5.86 16.54 3.57
CA LEU A 18 -5.34 15.56 2.59
C LEU A 18 -6.28 14.36 2.43
N THR A 19 -6.81 13.85 3.53
CA THR A 19 -7.77 12.74 3.53
C THR A 19 -9.03 13.10 2.76
N LYS A 20 -9.59 14.30 2.98
CA LYS A 20 -10.76 14.79 2.25
C LYS A 20 -10.48 14.95 0.75
N LYS A 21 -9.32 15.51 0.37
CA LYS A 21 -8.91 15.71 -1.03
C LYS A 21 -8.74 14.38 -1.77
N ARG A 22 -8.34 13.29 -1.07
CA ARG A 22 -8.08 11.98 -1.65
C ARG A 22 -9.34 11.12 -1.86
N GLY A 23 -10.49 11.49 -1.33
CA GLY A 23 -11.70 10.64 -1.30
C GLY A 23 -12.13 10.09 -2.66
N ASN A 24 -12.00 10.85 -3.75
CA ASN A 24 -12.30 10.37 -5.11
C ASN A 24 -11.31 9.28 -5.56
N TRP A 25 -10.04 9.42 -5.22
CA TRP A 25 -9.02 8.42 -5.51
C TRP A 25 -9.27 7.12 -4.74
N ASP A 26 -9.64 7.21 -3.47
CA ASP A 26 -9.95 6.04 -2.64
C ASP A 26 -11.10 5.22 -3.22
N SER A 27 -12.14 5.87 -3.78
CA SER A 27 -13.24 5.18 -4.46
C SER A 27 -12.78 4.48 -5.73
N THR A 28 -12.01 5.17 -6.58
CA THR A 28 -11.45 4.59 -7.82
C THR A 28 -10.51 3.42 -7.52
N TRP A 29 -9.63 3.56 -6.54
CA TRP A 29 -8.73 2.49 -6.12
C TRP A 29 -9.46 1.29 -5.53
N GLN A 30 -10.59 1.53 -4.83
CA GLN A 30 -11.44 0.44 -4.34
C GLN A 30 -12.00 -0.38 -5.50
N ASP A 31 -12.55 0.27 -6.53
CA ASP A 31 -13.12 -0.41 -7.70
C ASP A 31 -12.05 -1.20 -8.47
N LEU A 32 -10.86 -0.61 -8.65
CA LEU A 32 -9.72 -1.29 -9.26
C LEU A 32 -9.27 -2.51 -8.46
N ALA A 33 -9.16 -2.35 -7.14
CA ALA A 33 -8.72 -3.42 -6.26
C ALA A 33 -9.70 -4.60 -6.30
N GLU A 34 -11.02 -4.36 -6.31
CA GLU A 34 -12.03 -5.41 -6.37
C GLU A 34 -11.89 -6.31 -7.60
N ILE A 35 -11.34 -5.80 -8.70
CA ILE A 35 -11.22 -6.55 -9.98
C ILE A 35 -9.79 -7.08 -10.18
N PHE A 36 -8.79 -6.26 -9.97
CA PHE A 36 -7.40 -6.58 -10.32
C PHE A 36 -6.56 -7.10 -9.14
N LEU A 37 -6.84 -6.63 -7.90
CA LEU A 37 -6.05 -6.96 -6.71
C LEU A 37 -6.93 -7.07 -5.46
N PRO A 38 -7.84 -8.05 -5.38
CA PRO A 38 -8.86 -8.15 -4.34
C PRO A 38 -8.31 -8.13 -2.91
N ASN A 39 -7.12 -8.68 -2.69
CA ASN A 39 -6.47 -8.70 -1.36
C ASN A 39 -6.15 -7.30 -0.82
N ARG A 40 -6.16 -6.26 -1.68
CA ARG A 40 -5.96 -4.86 -1.29
C ARG A 40 -7.23 -4.00 -1.40
N ALA A 41 -8.40 -4.59 -1.62
CA ALA A 41 -9.69 -3.91 -1.74
C ALA A 41 -10.23 -3.43 -0.36
N THR A 42 -9.45 -2.61 0.34
CA THR A 42 -9.76 -2.13 1.70
C THR A 42 -9.75 -0.60 1.83
N PHE A 43 -9.80 0.14 0.70
CA PHE A 43 -9.76 1.61 0.73
C PHE A 43 -10.99 2.21 1.41
N THR A 44 -12.18 1.83 0.96
CA THR A 44 -13.45 2.32 1.49
C THR A 44 -14.17 1.30 2.39
N ARG A 45 -13.69 0.06 2.43
CA ARG A 45 -14.26 -1.03 3.22
C ARG A 45 -13.25 -1.55 4.25
N ARG A 46 -13.74 -2.03 5.37
CA ARG A 46 -12.93 -2.83 6.30
C ARG A 46 -13.06 -4.30 5.89
N ALA A 47 -11.94 -5.00 5.81
CA ALA A 47 -11.88 -6.44 5.66
C ALA A 47 -11.18 -7.03 6.88
N ASN A 48 -11.69 -8.14 7.39
CA ASN A 48 -11.02 -8.89 8.42
C ASN A 48 -9.85 -9.69 7.81
N GLU A 49 -8.83 -9.95 8.61
CA GLU A 49 -7.71 -10.78 8.18
C GLU A 49 -8.21 -12.18 7.79
N GLY A 50 -7.74 -12.68 6.62
CA GLY A 50 -8.17 -13.99 6.09
C GLY A 50 -9.58 -14.02 5.45
N GLN A 51 -10.28 -12.89 5.36
CA GLN A 51 -11.58 -12.86 4.72
C GLN A 51 -11.49 -13.21 3.23
N GLN A 52 -12.37 -14.09 2.74
CA GLN A 52 -12.46 -14.41 1.32
C GLN A 52 -13.07 -13.23 0.55
N ILE A 53 -12.25 -12.52 -0.21
CA ILE A 53 -12.64 -11.31 -0.95
C ILE A 53 -13.02 -11.65 -2.41
N THR A 54 -12.68 -12.86 -2.89
CA THR A 54 -12.88 -13.30 -4.28
C THR A 54 -14.27 -13.87 -4.58
N SER A 55 -15.18 -13.91 -3.61
CA SER A 55 -16.52 -14.52 -3.77
C SER A 55 -17.41 -13.86 -4.86
N ARG A 56 -17.05 -12.66 -5.30
CA ARG A 56 -17.78 -11.91 -6.35
C ARG A 56 -17.03 -11.87 -7.69
N ILE A 57 -15.91 -12.60 -7.82
CA ILE A 57 -15.13 -12.63 -9.04
C ILE A 57 -15.61 -13.81 -9.89
N TYR A 58 -16.08 -13.52 -11.09
CA TYR A 58 -16.58 -14.48 -12.05
C TYR A 58 -15.57 -14.81 -13.15
N ASP A 59 -14.62 -13.89 -13.39
CA ASP A 59 -13.54 -14.07 -14.36
C ASP A 59 -12.21 -13.61 -13.73
N SER A 60 -11.18 -14.46 -13.81
CA SER A 60 -9.86 -14.19 -13.26
C SER A 60 -8.89 -13.53 -14.23
N ALA A 61 -9.27 -13.32 -15.49
CA ALA A 61 -8.39 -12.74 -16.52
C ALA A 61 -7.78 -11.38 -16.11
N PRO A 62 -8.50 -10.43 -15.48
CA PRO A 62 -7.91 -9.18 -15.03
C PRO A 62 -6.80 -9.37 -14.00
N MET A 63 -6.96 -10.29 -13.05
CA MET A 63 -5.94 -10.59 -12.03
C MET A 63 -4.70 -11.23 -12.66
N LEU A 64 -4.87 -12.10 -13.65
CA LEU A 64 -3.77 -12.75 -14.38
C LEU A 64 -3.02 -11.74 -15.25
N ALA A 65 -3.73 -10.84 -15.93
CA ALA A 65 -3.13 -9.76 -16.72
C ALA A 65 -2.30 -8.84 -15.86
N ARG A 66 -2.81 -8.39 -14.71
CA ARG A 66 -2.07 -7.61 -13.71
C ARG A 66 -0.79 -8.34 -13.30
N ARG A 67 -0.89 -9.62 -12.90
CA ARG A 67 0.26 -10.41 -12.47
C ARG A 67 1.30 -10.58 -13.60
N GLY A 68 0.85 -10.76 -14.83
CA GLY A 68 1.73 -10.84 -16.00
C GLY A 68 2.53 -9.56 -16.19
N LEU A 69 1.87 -8.41 -16.13
CA LEU A 69 2.53 -7.09 -16.27
C LEU A 69 3.50 -6.80 -15.12
N SER A 70 3.08 -7.01 -13.87
CA SER A 70 3.96 -6.82 -12.71
C SER A 70 5.21 -7.71 -12.77
N SER A 71 5.05 -8.98 -13.14
CA SER A 71 6.18 -9.90 -13.31
C SER A 71 7.12 -9.51 -14.47
N ALA A 72 6.59 -8.94 -15.54
CA ALA A 72 7.40 -8.44 -16.65
C ALA A 72 8.24 -7.21 -16.21
N ILE A 73 7.64 -6.29 -15.45
CA ILE A 73 8.33 -5.13 -14.86
C ILE A 73 9.47 -5.60 -13.94
N ASP A 74 9.20 -6.52 -13.01
CA ASP A 74 10.21 -7.09 -12.09
C ASP A 74 11.38 -7.70 -12.88
N GLY A 75 11.09 -8.50 -13.90
CA GLY A 75 12.12 -9.16 -14.71
C GLY A 75 12.95 -8.22 -15.58
N LEU A 76 12.35 -7.11 -16.05
CA LEU A 76 13.03 -6.14 -16.91
C LEU A 76 13.84 -5.11 -16.12
N LEU A 77 13.30 -4.62 -15.01
CA LEU A 77 13.96 -3.56 -14.22
C LEU A 77 14.95 -4.10 -13.20
N LYS A 78 14.69 -5.29 -12.64
CA LYS A 78 15.50 -5.85 -11.54
C LYS A 78 15.85 -7.32 -11.78
N PRO A 79 16.57 -7.65 -12.85
CA PRO A 79 16.98 -9.03 -13.10
C PRO A 79 17.80 -9.56 -11.92
N LYS A 80 17.41 -10.72 -11.38
CA LYS A 80 18.02 -11.31 -10.16
C LYS A 80 19.44 -11.86 -10.42
N THR A 81 19.75 -12.17 -11.65
CA THR A 81 20.99 -12.83 -12.06
C THR A 81 22.04 -11.89 -12.61
N THR A 82 21.64 -10.68 -12.99
CA THR A 82 22.52 -9.68 -13.61
C THR A 82 22.48 -8.40 -12.80
N GLN A 83 23.64 -7.82 -12.53
CA GLN A 83 23.75 -6.53 -11.89
C GLN A 83 23.16 -5.46 -12.82
N TRP A 84 22.21 -4.68 -12.32
CA TRP A 84 21.42 -3.70 -13.09
C TRP A 84 21.77 -2.25 -12.77
N PHE A 85 22.72 -2.02 -11.84
CA PHE A 85 23.22 -0.68 -11.52
C PHE A 85 24.75 -0.69 -11.45
N HIS A 86 25.34 0.49 -11.72
CA HIS A 86 26.78 0.74 -11.64
C HIS A 86 27.04 2.06 -10.92
N ILE A 87 28.10 2.11 -10.13
CA ILE A 87 28.58 3.32 -9.47
C ILE A 87 29.60 3.96 -10.38
N ARG A 88 29.39 5.23 -10.73
CA ARG A 88 30.27 6.02 -11.58
C ARG A 88 30.55 7.38 -10.91
N PRO A 89 31.69 8.04 -11.23
CA PRO A 89 31.91 9.43 -10.83
C PRO A 89 30.75 10.32 -11.32
N ALA A 90 30.43 11.35 -10.55
CA ALA A 90 29.41 12.33 -10.96
C ALA A 90 29.88 13.23 -12.11
N ASP A 91 31.21 13.41 -12.27
CA ASP A 91 31.81 14.17 -13.36
C ASP A 91 32.20 13.22 -14.49
N ASP A 92 31.56 13.33 -15.64
CA ASP A 92 31.83 12.54 -16.83
C ASP A 92 33.28 12.77 -17.41
N GLY A 93 33.91 13.88 -17.05
CA GLY A 93 35.30 14.20 -17.41
C GLY A 93 36.35 13.59 -16.49
N PHE A 94 35.91 12.99 -15.37
CA PHE A 94 36.82 12.37 -14.42
C PHE A 94 37.28 10.98 -14.89
N GLU A 95 38.52 10.86 -15.35
CA GLU A 95 39.14 9.57 -15.58
C GLU A 95 39.59 8.96 -14.24
N ALA A 96 38.78 8.03 -13.71
CA ALA A 96 39.12 7.30 -12.52
C ALA A 96 40.42 6.50 -12.74
N ASP A 97 41.37 6.58 -11.80
CA ASP A 97 42.51 5.70 -11.75
C ASP A 97 42.12 4.26 -11.40
N ASP A 98 43.05 3.34 -11.44
CA ASP A 98 42.73 1.92 -11.18
C ASP A 98 42.31 1.64 -9.76
N GLU A 99 42.75 2.44 -8.77
CA GLU A 99 42.36 2.32 -7.36
C GLU A 99 40.91 2.77 -7.18
N ALA A 100 40.52 3.90 -7.78
CA ALA A 100 39.15 4.40 -7.75
C ALA A 100 38.17 3.43 -8.44
N LYS A 101 38.56 2.86 -9.60
CA LYS A 101 37.75 1.84 -10.29
C LYS A 101 37.53 0.61 -9.41
N PHE A 102 38.61 0.11 -8.80
CA PHE A 102 38.53 -1.05 -7.90
C PHE A 102 37.64 -0.77 -6.69
N TRP A 103 37.73 0.44 -6.12
CA TRP A 103 36.87 0.85 -5.01
C TRP A 103 35.40 0.88 -5.43
N MET A 104 35.09 1.46 -6.60
CA MET A 104 33.70 1.51 -7.11
C MET A 104 33.15 0.10 -7.36
N GLU A 105 33.92 -0.80 -7.95
CA GLU A 105 33.49 -2.19 -8.15
C GLU A 105 33.24 -2.94 -6.82
N ASP A 106 34.09 -2.71 -5.81
CA ASP A 106 33.90 -3.33 -4.48
C ASP A 106 32.65 -2.75 -3.79
N ALA A 107 32.45 -1.44 -3.90
CA ALA A 107 31.26 -0.76 -3.39
C ALA A 107 29.99 -1.28 -4.06
N GLU A 108 29.98 -1.45 -5.38
CA GLU A 108 28.86 -2.06 -6.12
C GLU A 108 28.54 -3.47 -5.60
N LYS A 109 29.55 -4.32 -5.44
CA LYS A 109 29.38 -5.70 -4.95
C LYS A 109 28.84 -5.73 -3.52
N ARG A 110 29.29 -4.81 -2.67
CA ARG A 110 28.79 -4.68 -1.28
C ARG A 110 27.36 -4.22 -1.26
N LEU A 111 27.02 -3.18 -2.04
CA LEU A 111 25.66 -2.65 -2.15
C LEU A 111 24.70 -3.71 -2.70
N TRP A 112 25.11 -4.45 -3.74
CA TRP A 112 24.34 -5.56 -4.27
C TRP A 112 24.00 -6.60 -3.20
N ARG A 113 25.00 -7.03 -2.43
CA ARG A 113 24.81 -7.99 -1.33
C ARG A 113 23.89 -7.43 -0.22
N ALA A 114 23.99 -6.15 0.06
CA ALA A 114 23.15 -5.49 1.07
C ALA A 114 21.68 -5.42 0.62
N ILE A 115 21.42 -5.02 -0.64
CA ILE A 115 20.08 -4.93 -1.22
C ILE A 115 19.43 -6.31 -1.30
N TYR A 116 20.14 -7.31 -1.81
CA TYR A 116 19.62 -8.67 -2.00
C TYR A 116 19.77 -9.57 -0.76
N ASN A 117 20.12 -9.01 0.39
CA ASN A 117 20.09 -9.75 1.64
C ASN A 117 18.64 -10.18 1.94
N PRO A 118 18.36 -11.48 2.20
CA PRO A 118 17.01 -11.95 2.50
C PRO A 118 16.31 -11.19 3.64
N LYS A 119 17.10 -10.73 4.61
CA LYS A 119 16.57 -9.94 5.74
C LYS A 119 16.22 -8.49 5.36
N ALA A 120 16.74 -7.95 4.26
CA ALA A 120 16.36 -6.64 3.74
C ALA A 120 14.98 -6.64 3.07
N ARG A 121 14.52 -7.81 2.57
CA ARG A 121 13.20 -8.03 1.96
C ARG A 121 12.96 -7.21 0.69
N PHE A 122 14.02 -6.86 -0.04
CA PHE A 122 13.93 -6.02 -1.24
C PHE A 122 12.98 -6.58 -2.30
N ILE A 123 13.19 -7.84 -2.70
CA ILE A 123 12.39 -8.48 -3.78
C ILE A 123 10.91 -8.53 -3.44
N GLU A 124 10.57 -8.92 -2.20
CA GLU A 124 9.18 -9.03 -1.75
C GLU A 124 8.49 -7.66 -1.75
N ARG A 125 9.18 -6.64 -1.21
CA ARG A 125 8.59 -5.31 -1.02
C ARG A 125 8.50 -4.51 -2.31
N THR A 126 9.50 -4.63 -3.18
CA THR A 126 9.41 -4.00 -4.52
C THR A 126 8.34 -4.68 -5.38
N GLY A 127 8.17 -6.00 -5.32
CA GLY A 127 7.08 -6.68 -6.01
C GLY A 127 5.69 -6.21 -5.56
N GLU A 128 5.49 -5.93 -4.26
CA GLU A 128 4.23 -5.33 -3.76
C GLU A 128 4.03 -3.90 -4.31
N VAL A 129 5.11 -3.12 -4.41
CA VAL A 129 5.06 -1.76 -4.98
C VAL A 129 4.75 -1.79 -6.48
N GLU A 130 5.29 -2.76 -7.21
CA GLU A 130 4.98 -2.97 -8.63
C GLU A 130 3.53 -3.37 -8.87
N ASP A 131 2.99 -4.23 -8.01
CA ASP A 131 1.56 -4.56 -8.02
C ASP A 131 0.70 -3.31 -7.80
N ASP A 132 1.06 -2.46 -6.83
CA ASP A 132 0.37 -1.20 -6.58
C ASP A 132 0.51 -0.22 -7.74
N LEU A 133 1.70 -0.13 -8.34
CA LEU A 133 1.96 0.74 -9.48
C LEU A 133 1.12 0.35 -10.70
N VAL A 134 1.01 -0.94 -10.98
CA VAL A 134 0.19 -1.47 -12.10
C VAL A 134 -1.29 -1.25 -11.86
N VAL A 135 -1.78 -1.41 -10.61
CA VAL A 135 -3.21 -1.31 -10.32
C VAL A 135 -3.65 0.10 -9.98
N PHE A 136 -2.90 0.80 -9.13
CA PHE A 136 -3.30 2.11 -8.59
C PHE A 136 -2.56 3.28 -9.24
N GLY A 137 -1.51 3.00 -10.01
CA GLY A 137 -0.69 4.03 -10.66
C GLY A 137 0.33 4.69 -9.74
N THR A 138 0.33 4.36 -8.47
CA THR A 138 1.27 4.89 -7.47
C THR A 138 1.65 3.78 -6.51
N GLY A 139 2.92 3.68 -6.19
CA GLY A 139 3.41 2.77 -5.17
C GLY A 139 4.20 3.52 -4.10
N ALA A 140 4.50 2.89 -2.97
CA ALA A 140 5.29 3.52 -1.92
C ALA A 140 6.21 2.52 -1.24
N LEU A 141 7.50 2.80 -1.32
CA LEU A 141 8.58 2.03 -0.73
C LEU A 141 9.37 2.90 0.24
N PHE A 142 9.41 2.50 1.48
CA PHE A 142 10.35 3.04 2.46
C PHE A 142 11.68 2.31 2.39
N VAL A 143 12.76 3.07 2.39
CA VAL A 143 14.13 2.58 2.42
C VAL A 143 14.81 3.16 3.66
N GLY A 144 15.24 2.30 4.54
CA GLY A 144 15.85 2.75 5.79
C GLY A 144 16.78 1.71 6.37
N GLU A 145 17.20 1.95 7.59
CA GLU A 145 18.03 1.04 8.36
C GLU A 145 17.18 0.23 9.34
N SER A 146 17.54 -1.03 9.53
CA SER A 146 16.89 -1.90 10.50
C SER A 146 17.35 -1.57 11.92
N THR A 147 16.41 -1.45 12.85
CA THR A 147 16.70 -1.29 14.29
C THR A 147 17.42 -2.49 14.92
N GLN A 148 17.38 -3.64 14.25
CA GLN A 148 18.01 -4.88 14.72
C GLN A 148 19.25 -5.25 13.88
N GLY A 149 20.28 -4.43 13.93
CA GLY A 149 21.55 -4.69 13.25
C GLY A 149 21.66 -3.95 11.92
N ASN A 150 22.85 -3.46 11.67
CA ASN A 150 23.33 -2.62 10.58
C ASN A 150 23.01 -3.24 9.19
N ARG A 151 21.79 -3.09 8.70
CA ARG A 151 21.32 -3.64 7.43
C ARG A 151 20.21 -2.76 6.82
N LEU A 152 20.09 -2.78 5.51
CA LEU A 152 18.99 -2.15 4.80
C LEU A 152 17.64 -2.81 5.16
N LEU A 153 16.61 -1.98 5.23
CA LEU A 153 15.23 -2.38 5.40
C LEU A 153 14.37 -1.76 4.31
N PHE A 154 13.72 -2.59 3.52
CA PHE A 154 12.71 -2.17 2.57
C PHE A 154 11.33 -2.49 3.12
N LYS A 155 10.42 -1.51 3.08
CA LYS A 155 9.05 -1.69 3.54
C LYS A 155 8.07 -1.03 2.59
N SER A 156 7.19 -1.82 2.00
CA SER A 156 6.07 -1.32 1.21
C SER A 156 4.94 -0.87 2.13
N TYR A 157 4.26 0.20 1.73
CA TYR A 157 3.07 0.67 2.43
C TYR A 157 1.88 0.65 1.48
N HIS A 158 0.75 0.15 1.97
CA HIS A 158 -0.51 0.20 1.23
C HIS A 158 -0.94 1.66 1.03
N LEU A 159 -1.32 2.04 -0.19
CA LEU A 159 -1.72 3.41 -0.53
C LEU A 159 -2.84 3.98 0.35
N LYS A 160 -3.72 3.14 0.87
CA LYS A 160 -4.73 3.54 1.87
C LYS A 160 -4.14 4.34 3.02
N ARG A 161 -2.91 3.99 3.43
CA ARG A 161 -2.24 4.55 4.61
C ARG A 161 -1.30 5.72 4.30
N ILE A 162 -1.06 6.02 3.00
CA ILE A 162 -0.07 7.00 2.57
C ILE A 162 -0.76 8.19 1.92
N TYR A 163 -0.33 9.38 2.33
CA TYR A 163 -0.72 10.66 1.77
C TYR A 163 0.54 11.41 1.41
N ILE A 164 0.59 11.95 0.21
CA ILE A 164 1.78 12.60 -0.35
C ILE A 164 1.51 14.06 -0.67
N LEU A 165 2.58 14.84 -0.70
CA LEU A 165 2.57 16.22 -1.18
C LEU A 165 3.80 16.42 -2.06
N GLU A 166 3.72 17.37 -2.96
CA GLU A 166 4.77 17.80 -3.87
C GLU A 166 5.30 19.18 -3.47
N ASP A 167 6.54 19.40 -3.79
CA ASP A 167 7.17 20.72 -3.78
C ASP A 167 6.76 21.53 -5.01
N SER A 168 7.38 22.73 -5.19
CA SER A 168 7.13 23.61 -6.33
C SER A 168 7.57 23.03 -7.68
N ASP A 169 8.46 22.06 -7.67
CA ASP A 169 9.03 21.42 -8.86
C ASP A 169 8.31 20.12 -9.24
N GLY A 170 7.29 19.73 -8.46
CA GLY A 170 6.51 18.51 -8.67
C GLY A 170 7.19 17.24 -8.14
N LEU A 171 8.21 17.38 -7.30
CA LEU A 171 8.83 16.27 -6.60
C LEU A 171 8.11 16.01 -5.28
N ILE A 172 7.94 14.74 -4.93
CA ILE A 172 7.31 14.38 -3.66
C ILE A 172 8.31 14.66 -2.53
N ASP A 173 7.96 15.60 -1.66
CA ASP A 173 8.78 16.05 -0.56
C ASP A 173 8.16 15.74 0.82
N THR A 174 6.88 15.48 0.88
CA THR A 174 6.18 15.27 2.14
C THR A 174 5.33 14.01 2.09
N VAL A 175 5.44 13.18 3.12
CA VAL A 175 4.67 11.95 3.25
C VAL A 175 4.06 11.86 4.64
N HIS A 176 2.76 11.60 4.68
CA HIS A 176 2.03 11.24 5.89
C HIS A 176 1.64 9.76 5.82
N VAL A 177 2.00 8.97 6.81
CA VAL A 177 1.68 7.54 6.89
C VAL A 177 0.86 7.26 8.14
N VAL A 178 -0.34 6.73 7.97
CA VAL A 178 -1.15 6.26 9.10
C VAL A 178 -0.68 4.86 9.50
N LEU A 179 -0.10 4.76 10.68
CA LEU A 179 0.37 3.52 11.28
C LEU A 179 -0.67 3.00 12.28
N SER A 180 -0.87 1.68 12.33
CA SER A 180 -1.65 1.02 13.37
C SER A 180 -0.71 0.09 14.13
N PHE A 181 -0.60 0.29 15.44
CA PHE A 181 0.18 -0.53 16.35
C PHE A 181 -0.63 -0.86 17.58
N SER A 182 -0.43 -2.06 18.14
CA SER A 182 -0.95 -2.34 19.47
C SER A 182 -0.17 -1.53 20.52
N ALA A 183 -0.79 -1.29 21.69
CA ALA A 183 -0.13 -0.57 22.79
C ALA A 183 1.25 -1.18 23.11
N ARG A 184 1.34 -2.51 23.15
CA ARG A 184 2.60 -3.24 23.35
C ARG A 184 3.65 -2.96 22.27
N GLN A 185 3.24 -2.94 20.99
CA GLN A 185 4.15 -2.66 19.87
C GLN A 185 4.65 -1.22 19.88
N ALA A 186 3.77 -0.28 20.22
CA ALA A 186 4.10 1.13 20.34
C ALA A 186 5.12 1.36 21.47
N ALA A 187 4.89 0.76 22.64
CA ALA A 187 5.80 0.84 23.79
C ALA A 187 7.19 0.24 23.48
N GLN A 188 7.22 -0.90 22.75
CA GLN A 188 8.48 -1.52 22.33
C GLN A 188 9.27 -0.65 21.36
N LYS A 189 8.57 0.13 20.51
CA LYS A 189 9.20 0.92 19.45
C LYS A 189 9.66 2.28 19.93
N TRP A 190 8.85 2.98 20.71
CA TRP A 190 9.09 4.40 21.08
C TRP A 190 9.32 4.61 22.59
N GLY A 191 9.14 3.58 23.41
CA GLY A 191 9.19 3.69 24.87
C GLY A 191 7.84 4.09 25.47
N GLN A 192 7.55 3.61 26.67
CA GLN A 192 6.26 3.82 27.32
C GLN A 192 6.05 5.30 27.70
N ASP A 193 7.09 6.00 28.10
CA ASP A 193 7.01 7.37 28.62
C ASP A 193 6.66 8.41 27.54
N ASN A 194 6.87 8.08 26.27
CA ASN A 194 6.58 8.97 25.13
C ASN A 194 5.17 8.79 24.57
N LEU A 195 4.42 7.80 25.05
CA LEU A 195 3.09 7.49 24.56
C LEU A 195 2.04 8.34 25.29
N GLY A 196 0.91 8.58 24.61
CA GLY A 196 -0.22 9.29 25.20
C GLY A 196 -0.92 8.52 26.31
N GLU A 197 -1.77 9.21 27.05
CA GLU A 197 -2.42 8.66 28.27
C GLU A 197 -3.28 7.43 27.98
N GLU A 198 -4.04 7.44 26.88
CA GLU A 198 -4.89 6.29 26.50
C GLU A 198 -4.07 5.03 26.22
N VAL A 199 -2.92 5.18 25.54
CA VAL A 199 -2.05 4.05 25.23
C VAL A 199 -1.35 3.54 26.49
N GLN A 200 -0.96 4.44 27.39
CA GLN A 200 -0.35 4.08 28.69
C GLN A 200 -1.35 3.37 29.61
N GLU A 201 -2.62 3.76 29.58
CA GLU A 201 -3.68 3.05 30.31
C GLU A 201 -3.91 1.65 29.77
N ALA A 202 -3.97 1.49 28.44
CA ALA A 202 -4.08 0.18 27.80
C ALA A 202 -2.90 -0.76 28.13
N LEU A 203 -1.71 -0.20 28.40
CA LEU A 203 -0.54 -1.01 28.80
C LEU A 203 -0.65 -1.56 30.23
N LYS A 204 -1.46 -0.96 31.09
CA LYS A 204 -1.66 -1.41 32.49
C LYS A 204 -2.54 -2.65 32.58
N ASP A 205 -3.47 -2.81 31.64
CA ASP A 205 -4.36 -3.97 31.57
C ASP A 205 -3.83 -5.01 30.56
N ASP A 206 -3.66 -6.25 31.01
CA ASP A 206 -3.17 -7.34 30.16
C ASP A 206 -4.14 -7.66 29.00
N MET A 207 -5.42 -7.39 29.13
CA MET A 207 -6.42 -7.60 28.09
C MET A 207 -6.40 -6.50 27.01
N ASP A 208 -6.03 -5.27 27.38
CA ASP A 208 -6.03 -4.13 26.47
C ASP A 208 -4.69 -3.86 25.79
N ARG A 209 -3.63 -4.60 26.15
CA ARG A 209 -2.29 -4.46 25.56
C ARG A 209 -2.25 -4.69 24.04
N ASP A 210 -3.16 -5.47 23.50
CA ASP A 210 -3.29 -5.76 22.08
C ASP A 210 -4.30 -4.82 21.37
N LYS A 211 -4.92 -3.87 22.08
CA LYS A 211 -5.75 -2.83 21.48
C LYS A 211 -4.93 -1.99 20.51
N GLU A 212 -5.47 -1.77 19.32
CA GLU A 212 -4.80 -1.00 18.26
C GLU A 212 -5.08 0.49 18.40
N PHE A 213 -4.00 1.27 18.28
CA PHE A 213 -3.99 2.73 18.26
C PHE A 213 -3.45 3.24 16.94
N GLN A 214 -3.89 4.43 16.53
CA GLN A 214 -3.42 5.06 15.29
C GLN A 214 -2.37 6.11 15.58
N PHE A 215 -1.32 6.09 14.77
CA PHE A 215 -0.23 7.05 14.82
C PHE A 215 -0.02 7.65 13.45
N LEU A 216 0.13 8.96 13.38
CA LEU A 216 0.47 9.67 12.17
C LEU A 216 1.99 9.84 12.09
N TRP A 217 2.62 9.16 11.17
CA TRP A 217 4.03 9.30 10.86
C TRP A 217 4.19 10.29 9.71
N VAL A 218 4.95 11.36 9.94
CA VAL A 218 5.12 12.48 9.00
C VAL A 218 6.58 12.67 8.70
N ILE A 219 6.92 12.67 7.42
CA ILE A 219 8.22 13.06 6.91
C ILE A 219 8.03 14.28 6.03
N LYS A 220 8.74 15.35 6.34
CA LYS A 220 8.67 16.62 5.61
C LYS A 220 10.03 17.34 5.60
N PRO A 221 10.30 18.26 4.67
CA PRO A 221 11.49 19.09 4.72
C PRO A 221 11.57 19.89 6.02
N ARG A 222 12.77 19.99 6.55
CA ARG A 222 13.10 20.83 7.70
C ARG A 222 14.01 21.95 7.23
N TYR A 223 13.54 23.19 7.32
CA TYR A 223 14.25 24.37 6.84
C TYR A 223 15.19 24.99 7.89
N ASP A 224 14.97 24.70 9.16
CA ASP A 224 15.68 25.26 10.31
C ASP A 224 16.68 24.28 10.95
N TYR A 225 17.25 23.36 10.14
CA TYR A 225 18.26 22.41 10.61
C TYR A 225 19.66 23.03 10.61
N ASP A 226 20.53 22.57 11.51
CA ASP A 226 21.94 22.94 11.59
C ASP A 226 22.82 21.78 11.10
N ALA A 227 23.34 21.91 9.88
CA ALA A 227 24.19 20.89 9.26
C ALA A 227 25.53 20.61 10.00
N SER A 228 25.93 21.48 10.95
CA SER A 228 27.11 21.26 11.79
C SER A 228 26.85 20.28 12.94
N MET A 229 25.61 20.11 13.34
CA MET A 229 25.18 19.17 14.36
C MET A 229 24.83 17.81 13.73
N ARG A 230 25.37 16.73 14.30
CA ARG A 230 25.13 15.37 13.83
C ARG A 230 24.13 14.60 14.71
N ASP A 231 23.08 15.27 15.12
CA ASP A 231 21.99 14.62 15.84
C ASP A 231 20.76 14.42 14.94
N ASN A 232 19.90 13.50 15.29
CA ASN A 232 18.71 13.16 14.49
C ASN A 232 17.73 14.34 14.33
N LYS A 233 17.83 15.38 15.15
CA LYS A 233 16.97 16.56 15.08
C LYS A 233 17.46 17.63 14.13
N ASN A 234 18.72 17.51 13.66
CA ASN A 234 19.35 18.46 12.75
C ASN A 234 19.61 17.88 11.35
N PHE A 235 18.78 16.94 10.92
CA PHE A 235 18.78 16.45 9.54
C PHE A 235 17.79 17.24 8.66
N PRO A 236 18.06 17.33 7.33
CA PRO A 236 17.23 18.07 6.38
C PRO A 236 15.78 17.59 6.28
N TRP A 237 15.54 16.32 6.58
CA TRP A 237 14.23 15.72 6.57
C TRP A 237 13.78 15.44 7.99
N ALA A 238 12.71 16.07 8.41
CA ALA A 238 12.09 15.84 9.72
C ALA A 238 11.30 14.54 9.73
N ASP A 239 11.38 13.81 10.84
CA ASP A 239 10.68 12.57 11.12
C ASP A 239 9.87 12.74 12.42
N TYR A 240 8.56 12.86 12.29
CA TYR A 240 7.64 13.02 13.43
C TYR A 240 6.66 11.88 13.50
N VAL A 241 6.40 11.38 14.70
CA VAL A 241 5.31 10.45 14.97
C VAL A 241 4.37 11.07 16.00
N ILE A 242 3.12 11.23 15.64
CA ILE A 242 2.06 11.86 16.44
C ILE A 242 1.02 10.81 16.78
N GLY A 243 0.63 10.66 18.05
CA GLY A 243 -0.53 9.91 18.48
C GLY A 243 -1.79 10.61 17.99
N MET A 244 -2.64 9.92 17.23
CA MET A 244 -3.83 10.57 16.64
C MET A 244 -4.97 10.71 17.63
N ASP A 245 -5.04 9.84 18.64
CA ASP A 245 -6.09 9.85 19.65
C ASP A 245 -5.78 10.85 20.78
N ASP A 246 -4.55 10.85 21.26
CA ASP A 246 -4.08 11.73 22.36
C ASP A 246 -3.46 13.06 21.86
N GLU A 247 -3.35 13.27 20.55
CA GLU A 247 -2.76 14.46 19.91
C GLU A 247 -1.37 14.83 20.49
N ASN A 248 -0.55 13.83 20.80
CA ASN A 248 0.76 14.00 21.41
C ASN A 248 1.92 13.64 20.47
N LEU A 249 3.06 14.29 20.66
CA LEU A 249 4.29 13.93 19.95
C LEU A 249 4.91 12.70 20.61
N VAL A 250 4.92 11.57 19.86
CA VAL A 250 5.50 10.30 20.31
C VAL A 250 6.98 10.19 19.99
N TYR A 251 7.39 10.72 18.84
CA TYR A 251 8.77 10.63 18.37
C TYR A 251 9.14 11.82 17.51
N GLU A 252 10.36 12.31 17.67
CA GLU A 252 11.00 13.31 16.82
C GLU A 252 12.39 12.84 16.41
N GLY A 253 12.64 12.82 15.10
CA GLY A 253 13.92 12.45 14.51
C GLY A 253 14.14 13.13 13.17
N GLY A 254 14.95 12.52 12.32
CA GLY A 254 15.19 13.01 10.97
C GLY A 254 15.98 12.03 10.12
N PHE A 255 16.04 12.35 8.83
CA PHE A 255 16.80 11.62 7.82
C PHE A 255 17.72 12.60 7.06
N GLU A 256 18.90 12.13 6.67
CA GLU A 256 19.81 12.90 5.80
C GLU A 256 19.23 13.05 4.39
N GLU A 257 18.52 12.04 3.90
CA GLU A 257 17.87 12.00 2.61
C GLU A 257 16.42 11.55 2.73
N PHE A 258 15.59 11.89 1.76
CA PHE A 258 14.19 11.47 1.74
C PHE A 258 14.07 9.95 1.64
N PRO A 259 13.50 9.27 2.66
CA PRO A 259 13.59 7.82 2.78
C PRO A 259 12.50 7.06 1.99
N PHE A 260 11.67 7.76 1.20
CA PHE A 260 10.62 7.13 0.41
C PHE A 260 10.90 7.19 -1.09
N ALA A 261 10.79 6.05 -1.76
CA ALA A 261 10.65 5.99 -3.20
C ALA A 261 9.15 5.81 -3.52
N ILE A 262 8.56 6.80 -4.21
CA ILE A 262 7.13 6.81 -4.56
C ILE A 262 7.00 6.92 -6.08
N PRO A 263 7.14 5.81 -6.81
CA PRO A 263 6.95 5.79 -8.24
C PRO A 263 5.49 6.07 -8.61
N ARG A 264 5.30 6.82 -9.68
CA ARG A 264 4.01 7.09 -10.32
C ARG A 264 4.08 6.62 -11.77
N TRP A 265 3.07 5.87 -12.23
CA TRP A 265 3.08 5.28 -13.57
C TRP A 265 2.96 6.34 -14.67
N ASP A 266 1.91 7.12 -14.61
CA ASP A 266 1.64 8.21 -15.53
C ASP A 266 1.09 9.39 -14.72
N THR A 267 1.74 10.54 -14.85
CA THR A 267 1.37 11.75 -14.11
C THR A 267 0.69 12.73 -15.06
N SER A 268 -0.50 13.14 -14.72
CA SER A 268 -1.21 14.23 -15.39
C SER A 268 -0.94 15.54 -14.66
N THR A 269 -0.84 16.63 -15.40
CA THR A 269 -0.78 17.97 -14.82
C THR A 269 -1.96 18.19 -13.88
N GLU A 270 -1.73 18.71 -12.69
CA GLU A 270 -2.72 18.94 -11.62
C GLU A 270 -3.13 17.68 -10.83
N GLU A 271 -2.65 16.49 -11.16
CA GLU A 271 -2.93 15.27 -10.40
C GLU A 271 -1.71 14.83 -9.58
N LEU A 272 -1.92 14.67 -8.28
CA LEU A 272 -0.87 14.28 -7.33
C LEU A 272 -0.51 12.80 -7.43
N TYR A 273 -1.50 11.95 -7.67
CA TYR A 273 -1.32 10.51 -7.80
C TYR A 273 -1.29 10.09 -9.27
N GLY A 274 -0.50 9.06 -9.57
CA GLY A 274 -0.36 8.55 -10.93
C GLY A 274 -1.59 7.77 -11.40
N ARG A 275 -1.79 7.76 -12.74
CA ARG A 275 -2.81 6.93 -13.39
C ARG A 275 -2.22 5.61 -13.83
N SER A 276 -2.97 4.52 -13.68
CA SER A 276 -2.50 3.17 -13.92
C SER A 276 -3.00 2.59 -15.25
N PRO A 277 -2.30 1.59 -15.81
CA PRO A 277 -2.83 0.79 -16.92
C PRO A 277 -4.13 0.07 -16.53
N ALA A 278 -4.32 -0.33 -15.28
CA ALA A 278 -5.55 -0.95 -14.81
C ALA A 278 -6.75 0.01 -14.86
N MET A 279 -6.54 1.35 -14.70
CA MET A 279 -7.61 2.35 -14.89
C MET A 279 -8.15 2.35 -16.32
N LEU A 280 -7.29 2.17 -17.31
CA LEU A 280 -7.70 2.05 -18.72
C LEU A 280 -8.45 0.75 -18.99
N ALA A 281 -8.03 -0.34 -18.34
CA ALA A 281 -8.63 -1.66 -18.51
C ALA A 281 -9.85 -1.92 -17.61
N LEU A 282 -10.22 -1.01 -16.73
CA LEU A 282 -11.33 -1.17 -15.79
C LEU A 282 -12.68 -1.43 -16.46
N PRO A 283 -13.07 -0.70 -17.53
CA PRO A 283 -14.32 -0.99 -18.24
C PRO A 283 -14.36 -2.41 -18.82
N ASP A 284 -13.26 -2.90 -19.39
CA ASP A 284 -13.15 -4.25 -19.94
C ASP A 284 -13.22 -5.31 -18.83
N GLY A 285 -12.54 -5.07 -17.71
CA GLY A 285 -12.61 -5.91 -16.52
C GLY A 285 -14.04 -6.04 -15.99
N ASN A 286 -14.77 -4.93 -15.88
CA ASN A 286 -16.18 -4.91 -15.48
C ASN A 286 -17.06 -5.71 -16.45
N THR A 287 -16.82 -5.54 -17.75
CA THR A 287 -17.56 -6.27 -18.81
C THR A 287 -17.33 -7.77 -18.68
N LEU A 288 -16.09 -8.23 -18.51
CA LEU A 288 -15.76 -9.64 -18.30
C LEU A 288 -16.46 -10.21 -17.07
N GLN A 289 -16.47 -9.49 -15.94
CA GLN A 289 -17.19 -9.93 -14.74
C GLN A 289 -18.70 -10.06 -15.00
N ALA A 290 -19.30 -9.10 -15.69
CA ALA A 290 -20.72 -9.12 -16.03
C ALA A 290 -21.06 -10.29 -16.97
N MET A 291 -20.24 -10.52 -17.99
CA MET A 291 -20.40 -11.65 -18.93
C MET A 291 -20.27 -12.99 -18.23
N GLY A 292 -19.22 -13.17 -17.40
CA GLY A 292 -19.02 -14.40 -16.61
C GLY A 292 -20.20 -14.71 -15.70
N LYS A 293 -20.71 -13.69 -14.99
CA LYS A 293 -21.91 -13.82 -14.14
C LYS A 293 -23.14 -14.21 -14.96
N THR A 294 -23.35 -13.54 -16.09
CA THR A 294 -24.51 -13.80 -16.95
C THR A 294 -24.49 -15.23 -17.52
N LEU A 295 -23.29 -15.69 -17.93
CA LEU A 295 -23.11 -17.06 -18.44
C LEU A 295 -23.41 -18.11 -17.38
N LEU A 296 -22.94 -17.90 -16.13
CA LEU A 296 -23.26 -18.79 -15.02
C LEU A 296 -24.74 -18.82 -14.70
N VAL A 297 -25.40 -17.66 -14.67
CA VAL A 297 -26.86 -17.58 -14.43
C VAL A 297 -27.63 -18.23 -15.58
N ALA A 298 -27.21 -18.06 -16.85
CA ALA A 298 -27.81 -18.70 -18.00
C ALA A 298 -27.68 -20.23 -17.93
N GLY A 299 -26.50 -20.73 -17.56
CA GLY A 299 -26.26 -22.15 -17.32
C GLY A 299 -27.16 -22.74 -16.22
N GLN A 300 -27.26 -22.03 -15.09
CA GLN A 300 -28.15 -22.42 -13.98
C GLN A 300 -29.60 -22.48 -14.40
N ARG A 301 -30.10 -21.46 -15.14
CA ARG A 301 -31.47 -21.46 -15.69
C ARG A 301 -31.70 -22.53 -16.77
N GLY A 302 -30.65 -22.92 -17.48
CA GLY A 302 -30.72 -24.04 -18.46
C GLY A 302 -30.89 -25.39 -17.78
N VAL A 303 -30.25 -25.56 -16.60
CA VAL A 303 -30.33 -26.79 -15.80
C VAL A 303 -31.61 -26.86 -14.98
N ASP A 304 -32.05 -25.71 -14.42
CA ASP A 304 -33.24 -25.59 -13.59
C ASP A 304 -34.10 -24.41 -14.10
N PRO A 305 -34.87 -24.63 -15.22
CA PRO A 305 -35.64 -23.56 -15.83
C PRO A 305 -36.82 -23.17 -14.92
N PRO A 306 -37.20 -21.88 -14.89
CA PRO A 306 -38.40 -21.46 -14.19
C PRO A 306 -39.64 -22.08 -14.84
N LEU A 307 -40.47 -22.69 -14.02
CA LEU A 307 -41.69 -23.36 -14.46
C LEU A 307 -42.87 -22.39 -14.33
N LEU A 308 -43.73 -22.35 -15.36
CA LEU A 308 -45.02 -21.68 -15.30
C LEU A 308 -46.09 -22.75 -15.05
N ALA A 309 -46.90 -22.54 -14.03
CA ALA A 309 -47.98 -23.44 -13.67
C ALA A 309 -49.29 -22.65 -13.53
N ALA A 310 -50.38 -23.17 -14.06
CA ALA A 310 -51.69 -22.63 -13.82
C ALA A 310 -52.05 -22.92 -12.35
N SER A 311 -52.54 -21.90 -11.61
CA SER A 311 -52.79 -22.00 -10.15
C SER A 311 -53.80 -23.10 -9.77
N ASP A 312 -54.69 -23.48 -10.69
CA ASP A 312 -55.81 -24.39 -10.41
C ASP A 312 -55.48 -25.87 -10.76
N SER A 313 -54.32 -26.12 -11.34
CA SER A 313 -53.94 -27.45 -11.85
C SER A 313 -52.85 -28.17 -11.06
N ILE A 314 -52.32 -27.56 -10.02
CA ILE A 314 -51.19 -28.14 -9.25
C ILE A 314 -51.65 -28.45 -7.82
N VAL A 315 -51.59 -29.72 -7.48
CA VAL A 315 -51.88 -30.21 -6.13
C VAL A 315 -50.56 -30.39 -5.37
N GLY A 316 -50.18 -29.38 -4.59
CA GLY A 316 -49.00 -29.45 -3.74
C GLY A 316 -47.77 -28.68 -4.24
N ALA A 317 -46.62 -28.94 -3.68
CA ALA A 317 -45.39 -28.27 -4.03
C ALA A 317 -44.78 -28.81 -5.33
N ILE A 318 -44.36 -27.92 -6.22
CA ILE A 318 -43.62 -28.28 -7.45
C ILE A 318 -42.23 -28.81 -7.03
N ARG A 319 -41.90 -30.01 -7.51
CA ARG A 319 -40.60 -30.67 -7.24
C ARG A 319 -39.68 -30.52 -8.44
N THR A 320 -38.67 -29.64 -8.31
CA THR A 320 -37.73 -29.28 -9.39
C THR A 320 -36.41 -30.04 -9.37
N PHE A 321 -36.22 -30.98 -8.43
CA PHE A 321 -35.00 -31.78 -8.35
C PHE A 321 -35.05 -33.02 -9.27
N PRO A 322 -33.93 -33.57 -9.75
CA PRO A 322 -33.92 -34.76 -10.63
C PRO A 322 -34.65 -35.92 -10.00
N GLY A 323 -35.64 -36.50 -10.77
CA GLY A 323 -36.50 -37.58 -10.32
C GLY A 323 -37.67 -37.12 -9.44
N GLY A 324 -37.89 -35.84 -9.26
CA GLY A 324 -39.06 -35.30 -8.55
C GLY A 324 -40.33 -35.53 -9.35
N ILE A 325 -41.41 -36.06 -8.71
CA ILE A 325 -42.75 -36.24 -9.30
C ILE A 325 -43.65 -35.14 -8.77
N THR A 326 -44.19 -34.34 -9.68
CA THR A 326 -45.23 -33.35 -9.38
C THR A 326 -46.56 -33.87 -9.86
N TYR A 327 -47.55 -33.97 -9.00
CA TYR A 327 -48.92 -34.40 -9.36
C TYR A 327 -49.71 -33.16 -9.76
N PHE A 328 -50.48 -33.30 -10.84
CA PHE A 328 -51.42 -32.30 -11.32
C PHE A 328 -52.75 -32.94 -11.56
N ASP A 329 -53.81 -32.16 -11.38
CA ASP A 329 -55.18 -32.63 -11.71
C ASP A 329 -55.40 -32.47 -13.20
N ALA A 330 -55.71 -33.56 -13.86
CA ALA A 330 -56.00 -33.57 -15.29
C ALA A 330 -57.53 -33.69 -15.46
N GLU A 331 -58.21 -32.54 -15.42
CA GLU A 331 -59.59 -32.48 -15.92
C GLU A 331 -59.60 -32.31 -17.45
#